data_1913e17ce7fbeb52cc9bab173b2fcab6
#
_entry.id   1913e17ce7fbeb52cc9bab173b2fcab6
#
_cell.length_a   1.000
_cell.length_b   1.000
_cell.length_c   1.000
_cell.angle_alpha   90.00
_cell.angle_beta   90.00
_cell.angle_gamma   90.00
#
_symmetry.space_group_name_H-M   'P 1'
#
loop_
_entity.id
_entity.type
_entity.pdbx_description
1 polymer ?
#
loop_
_entity_poly.entity_id
_entity_poly.type
_entity_poly.pdbx_seq_one_letter_code
_entity_poly.pdbx_strand_id
1 'polypeptide(L)'
;MSILKFENVSKSFGEGTHKTDVLKGIDLEVREGEFLVLLGFSGSGKTTLINLMAGLEKPSKGRVTFKGAEIEGPGPERGVIFQNYSLMPWLTVNGNVQLALDSVFPKMPKAEKEATVAKYVKMVGLSHATTRRPAELSGGMRQRVNVARALAMSPEVLLLDEPLSALDALTRANLADEIEQIWEQDKKTCVLITNDVDEAIMLADRIIALNPDGTLGTEFPVSIPRPRDRGEMNHDETFKRLRAEVTTYLMDVGIEAKTEGSRNLPDVTPIHGIAADVPAAVAKAQEGMIEERFLDFSQLHKIYPTPKGPLTVVEDFNLKVNKGEFISLIGHSGCGKSTVLTMAAGLNSISKGGIRLDGRHVEGADPERAVVFQSPNLFPWLTARENCAIGVDKVYPKASQAERQEVVEYYLERVGLADAMDKGAADMSNGMKQRVGIARAFALSPKLLLLDEPFGMLDSLTRWELQEVLMEVWSRTQVTAMCVTHDVDEAILLADRIIMMTNG
;
A
#
# COMPACT_ATOMS: atom_id res chain seq x y z
N MET A 1 12.09 28.97 -15.71
CA MET A 1 13.52 28.63 -15.53
C MET A 1 13.62 27.27 -14.85
N SER A 2 14.74 26.52 -15.04
CA SER A 2 14.95 25.29 -14.29
C SER A 2 15.39 25.63 -12.86
N ILE A 3 14.68 25.12 -11.85
CA ILE A 3 15.04 25.35 -10.44
C ILE A 3 15.93 24.24 -9.90
N LEU A 4 15.70 22.99 -10.33
CA LEU A 4 16.52 21.82 -10.05
C LEU A 4 16.98 21.19 -11.37
N LYS A 5 18.24 20.79 -11.45
CA LYS A 5 18.80 20.14 -12.63
C LYS A 5 19.74 19.01 -12.24
N PHE A 6 19.55 17.85 -12.86
CA PHE A 6 20.43 16.70 -12.83
C PHE A 6 21.15 16.60 -14.17
N GLU A 7 22.46 16.42 -14.14
CA GLU A 7 23.29 16.29 -15.33
C GLU A 7 24.10 14.98 -15.22
N ASN A 8 23.67 13.98 -15.98
CA ASN A 8 24.26 12.64 -16.07
C ASN A 8 24.50 12.02 -14.67
N VAL A 9 23.50 12.10 -13.78
CA VAL A 9 23.60 11.69 -12.39
C VAL A 9 23.47 10.19 -12.25
N SER A 10 24.43 9.57 -11.56
CA SER A 10 24.34 8.15 -11.15
C SER A 10 24.60 8.03 -9.66
N LYS A 11 23.94 7.07 -9.03
CA LYS A 11 24.11 6.74 -7.61
C LYS A 11 24.25 5.25 -7.41
N SER A 12 25.29 4.88 -6.67
CA SER A 12 25.55 3.50 -6.27
C SER A 12 25.77 3.43 -4.77
N PHE A 13 25.42 2.31 -4.17
CA PHE A 13 25.67 1.99 -2.77
C PHE A 13 26.53 0.73 -2.64
N GLY A 14 27.26 0.62 -1.53
CA GLY A 14 28.19 -0.48 -1.28
C GLY A 14 29.55 -0.32 -1.94
N GLU A 15 30.48 -1.24 -1.67
CA GLU A 15 31.85 -1.24 -2.17
C GLU A 15 32.20 -2.61 -2.81
N GLY A 16 33.09 -2.60 -3.76
CA GLY A 16 33.64 -3.81 -4.41
C GLY A 16 32.56 -4.66 -5.07
N THR A 17 32.53 -5.95 -4.73
CA THR A 17 31.60 -6.94 -5.31
C THR A 17 30.14 -6.79 -4.84
N HIS A 18 29.91 -5.99 -3.81
CA HIS A 18 28.56 -5.68 -3.26
C HIS A 18 28.05 -4.30 -3.69
N LYS A 19 28.64 -3.74 -4.74
CA LYS A 19 28.18 -2.46 -5.29
C LYS A 19 26.88 -2.65 -6.05
N THR A 20 25.84 -1.89 -5.66
CA THR A 20 24.54 -1.85 -6.34
C THR A 20 24.33 -0.48 -6.97
N ASP A 21 24.11 -0.43 -8.26
CA ASP A 21 23.78 0.78 -9.00
C ASP A 21 22.28 1.01 -8.91
N VAL A 22 21.86 2.10 -8.24
CA VAL A 22 20.46 2.43 -7.97
C VAL A 22 19.91 3.42 -8.98
N LEU A 23 20.71 4.40 -9.40
CA LEU A 23 20.35 5.38 -10.44
C LEU A 23 21.47 5.43 -11.49
N LYS A 24 21.07 5.51 -12.77
CA LYS A 24 21.99 5.43 -13.90
C LYS A 24 21.73 6.54 -14.91
N GLY A 25 22.67 7.50 -15.02
CA GLY A 25 22.67 8.51 -16.08
C GLY A 25 21.41 9.37 -16.11
N ILE A 26 20.96 9.83 -14.94
CA ILE A 26 19.75 10.65 -14.82
C ILE A 26 20.01 12.06 -15.33
N ASP A 27 19.28 12.47 -16.36
CA ASP A 27 19.16 13.84 -16.84
C ASP A 27 17.73 14.32 -16.59
N LEU A 28 17.57 15.29 -15.68
CA LEU A 28 16.26 15.76 -15.25
C LEU A 28 16.28 17.26 -15.02
N GLU A 29 15.27 17.96 -15.52
CA GLU A 29 15.06 19.37 -15.19
C GLU A 29 13.68 19.55 -14.56
N VAL A 30 13.64 20.21 -13.40
CA VAL A 30 12.41 20.63 -12.73
C VAL A 30 12.23 22.13 -12.94
N ARG A 31 11.07 22.53 -13.46
CA ARG A 31 10.79 23.95 -13.75
C ARG A 31 10.25 24.66 -12.51
N GLU A 32 10.53 25.94 -12.40
CA GLU A 32 10.00 26.76 -11.31
C GLU A 32 8.47 26.83 -11.37
N GLY A 33 7.81 26.58 -10.23
CA GLY A 33 6.34 26.54 -10.10
C GLY A 33 5.68 25.27 -10.66
N GLU A 34 6.45 24.30 -11.15
CA GLU A 34 5.96 23.03 -11.67
C GLU A 34 5.59 22.06 -10.54
N PHE A 35 4.50 21.33 -10.73
CA PHE A 35 4.21 20.11 -9.96
C PHE A 35 4.66 18.89 -10.78
N LEU A 36 5.86 18.42 -10.53
CA LEU A 36 6.42 17.22 -11.14
C LEU A 36 6.09 15.98 -10.33
N VAL A 37 5.63 14.92 -10.96
CA VAL A 37 5.46 13.61 -10.33
C VAL A 37 6.43 12.59 -10.91
N LEU A 38 7.15 11.91 -10.05
CA LEU A 38 7.99 10.77 -10.36
C LEU A 38 7.23 9.48 -9.98
N LEU A 39 6.86 8.73 -10.99
CA LEU A 39 6.08 7.52 -10.85
C LEU A 39 6.95 6.29 -11.15
N GLY A 40 6.87 5.23 -10.35
CA GLY A 40 7.67 4.04 -10.63
C GLY A 40 7.53 2.96 -9.57
N PHE A 41 8.21 1.84 -9.80
CA PHE A 41 8.16 0.65 -8.98
C PHE A 41 8.79 0.84 -7.60
N SER A 42 8.36 0.03 -6.63
CA SER A 42 9.07 -0.08 -5.36
C SER A 42 10.50 -0.58 -5.62
N GLY A 43 11.49 0.14 -5.06
CA GLY A 43 12.90 -0.18 -5.26
C GLY A 43 13.56 0.40 -6.52
N SER A 44 12.85 1.14 -7.38
CA SER A 44 13.43 1.78 -8.57
C SER A 44 14.38 2.96 -8.29
N GLY A 45 14.55 3.35 -7.02
CA GLY A 45 15.44 4.46 -6.64
C GLY A 45 14.75 5.81 -6.44
N LYS A 46 13.41 5.88 -6.39
CA LYS A 46 12.64 7.13 -6.20
C LYS A 46 13.08 7.94 -4.97
N THR A 47 13.11 7.30 -3.80
CA THR A 47 13.59 7.92 -2.56
C THR A 47 15.04 8.40 -2.66
N THR A 48 15.89 7.64 -3.38
CA THR A 48 17.28 8.06 -3.63
C THR A 48 17.32 9.35 -4.45
N LEU A 49 16.44 9.48 -5.45
CA LEU A 49 16.35 10.69 -6.28
C LEU A 49 15.90 11.91 -5.44
N ILE A 50 14.90 11.76 -4.57
CA ILE A 50 14.50 12.80 -3.60
C ILE A 50 15.65 13.16 -2.66
N ASN A 51 16.38 12.17 -2.14
CA ASN A 51 17.51 12.43 -1.24
C ASN A 51 18.64 13.22 -1.92
N LEU A 52 18.89 12.97 -3.21
CA LEU A 52 19.81 13.76 -4.02
C LEU A 52 19.30 15.20 -4.21
N MET A 53 18.00 15.40 -4.51
CA MET A 53 17.38 16.73 -4.61
C MET A 53 17.45 17.50 -3.29
N ALA A 54 17.24 16.82 -2.18
CA ALA A 54 17.28 17.39 -0.85
C ALA A 54 18.71 17.71 -0.37
N GLY A 55 19.73 17.10 -1.00
CA GLY A 55 21.12 17.19 -0.57
C GLY A 55 21.45 16.30 0.64
N LEU A 56 20.58 15.30 0.93
CA LEU A 56 20.82 14.30 1.97
C LEU A 56 21.79 13.22 1.52
N GLU A 57 21.88 13.03 0.20
CA GLU A 57 22.80 12.12 -0.46
C GLU A 57 23.59 12.88 -1.53
N LYS A 58 24.81 12.41 -1.82
CA LYS A 58 25.62 12.93 -2.92
C LYS A 58 25.61 11.97 -4.10
N PRO A 59 25.62 12.46 -5.34
CA PRO A 59 25.72 11.60 -6.51
C PRO A 59 27.08 10.88 -6.54
N SER A 60 27.12 9.66 -7.08
CA SER A 60 28.37 8.94 -7.33
C SER A 60 29.05 9.43 -8.61
N LYS A 61 28.25 9.91 -9.58
CA LYS A 61 28.70 10.56 -10.83
C LYS A 61 27.69 11.63 -11.22
N GLY A 62 28.15 12.59 -12.04
CA GLY A 62 27.32 13.71 -12.46
C GLY A 62 27.18 14.77 -11.39
N ARG A 63 26.25 15.71 -11.58
CA ARG A 63 25.99 16.80 -10.62
C ARG A 63 24.51 17.13 -10.51
N VAL A 64 24.09 17.56 -9.32
CA VAL A 64 22.75 18.09 -9.05
C VAL A 64 22.88 19.55 -8.66
N THR A 65 22.11 20.42 -9.32
CA THR A 65 22.15 21.86 -9.06
C THR A 65 20.78 22.39 -8.66
N PHE A 66 20.78 23.37 -7.76
CA PHE A 66 19.62 24.16 -7.36
C PHE A 66 19.89 25.62 -7.77
N LYS A 67 19.02 26.19 -8.61
CA LYS A 67 19.19 27.54 -9.19
C LYS A 67 20.60 27.76 -9.79
N GLY A 68 21.16 26.74 -10.42
CA GLY A 68 22.46 26.75 -11.05
C GLY A 68 23.65 26.55 -10.12
N ALA A 69 23.46 26.53 -8.81
CA ALA A 69 24.51 26.20 -7.84
C ALA A 69 24.48 24.71 -7.49
N GLU A 70 25.63 24.06 -7.35
CA GLU A 70 25.72 22.66 -6.96
C GLU A 70 25.20 22.46 -5.53
N ILE A 71 24.46 21.38 -5.32
CA ILE A 71 23.91 21.00 -4.02
C ILE A 71 24.99 20.32 -3.19
N GLU A 72 25.52 21.01 -2.20
CA GLU A 72 26.57 20.48 -1.31
C GLU A 72 26.00 19.75 -0.08
N GLY A 73 24.75 20.05 0.32
CA GLY A 73 24.11 19.48 1.47
C GLY A 73 22.62 19.88 1.61
N PRO A 74 21.95 19.48 2.69
CA PRO A 74 20.55 19.86 2.91
C PRO A 74 20.41 21.37 3.19
N GLY A 75 19.31 21.96 2.73
CA GLY A 75 19.00 23.37 2.91
C GLY A 75 17.51 23.62 3.11
N PRO A 76 17.15 24.71 3.84
CA PRO A 76 15.75 25.03 4.15
C PRO A 76 14.92 25.40 2.91
N GLU A 77 15.55 25.79 1.82
CA GLU A 77 14.91 26.08 0.54
C GLU A 77 14.32 24.84 -0.14
N ARG A 78 14.72 23.65 0.30
CA ARG A 78 14.25 22.33 -0.17
C ARG A 78 13.61 21.56 0.97
N GLY A 79 12.31 21.81 1.20
CA GLY A 79 11.53 21.13 2.24
C GLY A 79 11.20 19.69 1.86
N VAL A 80 11.41 18.74 2.77
CA VAL A 80 11.14 17.32 2.54
C VAL A 80 10.00 16.83 3.44
N ILE A 81 9.03 16.15 2.83
CA ILE A 81 7.98 15.40 3.52
C ILE A 81 8.25 13.93 3.29
N PHE A 82 8.74 13.24 4.33
CA PHE A 82 9.10 11.83 4.28
C PHE A 82 7.87 10.92 4.40
N GLN A 83 7.95 9.73 3.84
CA GLN A 83 6.96 8.66 3.97
C GLN A 83 6.69 8.31 5.44
N ASN A 84 7.75 8.14 6.22
CA ASN A 84 7.65 8.04 7.67
C ASN A 84 7.58 9.47 8.24
N TYR A 85 6.54 9.78 8.96
CA TYR A 85 6.18 11.13 9.44
C TYR A 85 7.34 11.90 10.10
N SER A 86 8.38 11.22 10.58
CA SER A 86 9.60 11.79 11.20
C SER A 86 9.29 12.85 12.26
N LEU A 87 8.17 12.68 13.00
CA LEU A 87 7.78 13.57 14.09
C LEU A 87 8.56 13.24 15.35
N MET A 88 8.93 14.28 16.11
CA MET A 88 9.51 14.12 17.43
C MET A 88 8.45 13.61 18.41
N PRO A 89 8.54 12.39 18.92
CA PRO A 89 7.45 11.76 19.69
C PRO A 89 7.19 12.44 21.03
N TRP A 90 8.15 13.17 21.57
CA TRP A 90 8.05 13.93 22.82
C TRP A 90 7.49 15.35 22.65
N LEU A 91 7.39 15.86 21.40
CA LEU A 91 6.82 17.18 21.11
C LEU A 91 5.33 17.07 20.75
N THR A 92 4.60 18.15 21.03
CA THR A 92 3.20 18.31 20.60
C THR A 92 3.12 18.63 19.11
N VAL A 93 1.92 18.73 18.54
CA VAL A 93 1.68 19.25 17.18
C VAL A 93 2.38 20.60 17.00
N ASN A 94 2.07 21.58 17.86
CA ASN A 94 2.72 22.89 17.79
C ASN A 94 4.25 22.79 17.97
N GLY A 95 4.70 21.96 18.89
CA GLY A 95 6.14 21.77 19.14
C GLY A 95 6.91 21.21 17.96
N ASN A 96 6.31 20.31 17.19
CA ASN A 96 6.93 19.75 15.98
C ASN A 96 7.07 20.82 14.87
N VAL A 97 6.07 21.68 14.69
CA VAL A 97 6.13 22.79 13.73
C VAL A 97 7.09 23.89 14.21
N GLN A 98 7.05 24.22 15.51
CA GLN A 98 7.93 25.20 16.14
C GLN A 98 9.41 24.83 15.98
N LEU A 99 9.76 23.56 16.11
CA LEU A 99 11.13 23.05 15.96
C LEU A 99 11.75 23.45 14.61
N ALA A 100 10.96 23.34 13.53
CA ALA A 100 11.42 23.73 12.19
C ALA A 100 11.69 25.25 12.11
N LEU A 101 10.80 26.07 12.65
CA LEU A 101 10.98 27.52 12.70
C LEU A 101 12.18 27.93 13.56
N ASP A 102 12.40 27.26 14.69
CA ASP A 102 13.55 27.55 15.56
C ASP A 102 14.89 27.24 14.87
N SER A 103 14.89 26.21 14.05
CA SER A 103 16.08 25.80 13.30
C SER A 103 16.37 26.72 12.11
N VAL A 104 15.34 27.09 11.34
CA VAL A 104 15.50 27.87 10.09
C VAL A 104 15.54 29.36 10.35
N PHE A 105 14.73 29.86 11.29
CA PHE A 105 14.59 31.28 11.63
C PHE A 105 14.93 31.55 13.10
N PRO A 106 16.20 31.33 13.54
CA PRO A 106 16.57 31.48 14.96
C PRO A 106 16.35 32.89 15.50
N LYS A 107 16.46 33.92 14.63
CA LYS A 107 16.28 35.31 14.98
C LYS A 107 14.84 35.83 14.90
N MET A 108 13.88 35.04 14.42
CA MET A 108 12.48 35.43 14.34
C MET A 108 11.89 35.64 15.74
N PRO A 109 11.17 36.75 16.00
CA PRO A 109 10.53 37.00 17.30
C PRO A 109 9.58 35.88 17.70
N LYS A 110 9.51 35.56 19.00
CA LYS A 110 8.69 34.47 19.53
C LYS A 110 7.20 34.58 19.11
N ALA A 111 6.65 35.80 19.21
CA ALA A 111 5.25 36.03 18.82
C ALA A 111 4.98 35.76 17.34
N GLU A 112 5.92 36.08 16.46
CA GLU A 112 5.83 35.81 15.04
C GLU A 112 5.95 34.31 14.72
N LYS A 113 6.84 33.58 15.43
CA LYS A 113 6.91 32.12 15.35
C LYS A 113 5.59 31.47 15.78
N GLU A 114 5.03 31.88 16.91
CA GLU A 114 3.75 31.37 17.41
C GLU A 114 2.61 31.64 16.41
N ALA A 115 2.56 32.82 15.81
CA ALA A 115 1.58 33.14 14.78
C ALA A 115 1.76 32.26 13.52
N THR A 116 3.00 32.03 13.10
CA THR A 116 3.33 31.17 11.96
C THR A 116 2.95 29.71 12.24
N VAL A 117 3.26 29.19 13.42
CA VAL A 117 2.82 27.85 13.84
C VAL A 117 1.30 27.74 13.78
N ALA A 118 0.57 28.70 14.38
CA ALA A 118 -0.88 28.72 14.38
C ALA A 118 -1.46 28.76 12.95
N LYS A 119 -0.86 29.56 12.05
CA LYS A 119 -1.24 29.64 10.63
C LYS A 119 -1.18 28.25 9.96
N TYR A 120 -0.03 27.59 10.02
CA TYR A 120 0.15 26.30 9.31
C TYR A 120 -0.60 25.14 9.98
N VAL A 121 -0.70 25.10 11.30
CA VAL A 121 -1.54 24.12 12.01
C VAL A 121 -3.02 24.29 11.69
N LYS A 122 -3.49 25.54 11.53
CA LYS A 122 -4.86 25.82 11.08
C LYS A 122 -5.07 25.41 9.62
N MET A 123 -4.09 25.68 8.74
CA MET A 123 -4.13 25.35 7.31
C MET A 123 -4.35 23.85 7.08
N VAL A 124 -3.72 23.00 7.89
CA VAL A 124 -3.89 21.54 7.81
C VAL A 124 -5.02 21.00 8.70
N GLY A 125 -5.93 21.84 9.19
CA GLY A 125 -7.13 21.45 9.95
C GLY A 125 -6.87 20.91 11.36
N LEU A 126 -5.69 21.14 11.96
CA LEU A 126 -5.30 20.58 13.26
C LEU A 126 -5.42 21.53 14.46
N SER A 127 -6.18 22.63 14.33
CA SER A 127 -6.39 23.60 15.43
C SER A 127 -6.97 22.96 16.71
N HIS A 128 -7.70 21.85 16.59
CA HIS A 128 -8.28 21.10 17.69
C HIS A 128 -7.31 20.16 18.43
N ALA A 129 -6.09 19.97 17.89
CA ALA A 129 -5.11 18.96 18.34
C ALA A 129 -3.73 19.56 18.69
N THR A 130 -3.62 20.87 18.83
CA THR A 130 -2.35 21.63 18.95
C THR A 130 -1.42 21.12 20.07
N THR A 131 -2.00 20.62 21.17
CA THR A 131 -1.27 20.13 22.36
C THR A 131 -1.08 18.61 22.39
N ARG A 132 -1.66 17.87 21.43
CA ARG A 132 -1.51 16.41 21.34
C ARG A 132 -0.12 16.02 20.87
N ARG A 133 0.35 14.86 21.32
CA ARG A 133 1.61 14.23 20.87
C ARG A 133 1.35 13.24 19.73
N PRO A 134 2.36 12.87 18.94
CA PRO A 134 2.21 11.93 17.81
C PRO A 134 1.53 10.62 18.16
N ALA A 135 1.76 10.07 19.35
CA ALA A 135 1.11 8.83 19.80
C ALA A 135 -0.42 8.96 20.00
N GLU A 136 -0.93 10.18 20.14
CA GLU A 136 -2.36 10.48 20.33
C GLU A 136 -3.07 10.88 19.03
N LEU A 137 -2.35 10.80 17.89
CA LEU A 137 -2.81 11.22 16.57
C LEU A 137 -3.03 10.00 15.66
N SER A 138 -4.04 10.07 14.79
CA SER A 138 -4.19 9.14 13.68
C SER A 138 -3.06 9.28 12.66
N GLY A 139 -2.91 8.29 11.76
CA GLY A 139 -1.94 8.34 10.66
C GLY A 139 -2.05 9.62 9.83
N GLY A 140 -3.28 9.95 9.37
CA GLY A 140 -3.56 11.16 8.63
C GLY A 140 -3.25 12.45 9.39
N MET A 141 -3.56 12.50 10.70
CA MET A 141 -3.20 13.67 11.53
C MET A 141 -1.68 13.82 11.65
N ARG A 142 -0.94 12.73 11.81
CA ARG A 142 0.54 12.77 11.84
C ARG A 142 1.11 13.30 10.52
N GLN A 143 0.55 12.86 9.39
CA GLN A 143 0.98 13.35 8.08
C GLN A 143 0.69 14.84 7.90
N ARG A 144 -0.47 15.33 8.33
CA ARG A 144 -0.82 16.76 8.33
C ARG A 144 0.17 17.59 9.16
N VAL A 145 0.63 17.09 10.32
CA VAL A 145 1.69 17.75 11.11
C VAL A 145 3.01 17.81 10.33
N ASN A 146 3.37 16.72 9.62
CA ASN A 146 4.57 16.68 8.79
C ASN A 146 4.51 17.72 7.65
N VAL A 147 3.36 17.83 6.97
CA VAL A 147 3.10 18.87 5.96
C VAL A 147 3.21 20.27 6.55
N ALA A 148 2.53 20.55 7.68
CA ALA A 148 2.60 21.84 8.35
C ALA A 148 4.03 22.24 8.74
N ARG A 149 4.81 21.27 9.23
CA ARG A 149 6.23 21.46 9.60
C ARG A 149 7.08 21.84 8.39
N ALA A 150 6.92 21.12 7.27
CA ALA A 150 7.67 21.42 6.04
C ALA A 150 7.32 22.79 5.45
N LEU A 151 6.03 23.13 5.41
CA LEU A 151 5.55 24.41 4.90
C LEU A 151 5.97 25.61 5.77
N ALA A 152 6.06 25.41 7.09
CA ALA A 152 6.45 26.48 8.02
C ALA A 152 7.88 27.00 7.75
N MET A 153 8.75 26.17 7.16
CA MET A 153 10.09 26.58 6.72
C MET A 153 10.08 27.50 5.50
N SER A 154 8.92 27.67 4.86
CA SER A 154 8.76 28.45 3.61
C SER A 154 9.72 28.01 2.49
N PRO A 155 9.78 26.71 2.16
CA PRO A 155 10.72 26.23 1.13
C PRO A 155 10.34 26.76 -0.25
N GLU A 156 11.32 26.83 -1.16
CA GLU A 156 11.09 27.14 -2.57
C GLU A 156 10.71 25.89 -3.37
N VAL A 157 11.23 24.72 -2.95
CA VAL A 157 10.89 23.42 -3.50
C VAL A 157 10.38 22.50 -2.40
N LEU A 158 9.24 21.89 -2.61
CA LEU A 158 8.65 20.88 -1.72
C LEU A 158 8.87 19.49 -2.33
N LEU A 159 9.58 18.65 -1.62
CA LEU A 159 9.91 17.28 -2.00
C LEU A 159 9.03 16.32 -1.19
N LEU A 160 8.25 15.51 -1.86
CA LEU A 160 7.21 14.67 -1.27
C LEU A 160 7.53 13.19 -1.56
N ASP A 161 7.97 12.44 -0.57
CA ASP A 161 8.31 11.02 -0.70
C ASP A 161 7.15 10.15 -0.21
N GLU A 162 6.32 9.67 -1.14
CA GLU A 162 5.12 8.85 -0.90
C GLU A 162 4.26 9.33 0.29
N PRO A 163 3.89 10.62 0.36
CA PRO A 163 3.27 11.21 1.55
C PRO A 163 1.88 10.67 1.86
N LEU A 164 1.23 10.01 0.91
CA LEU A 164 -0.15 9.56 1.00
C LEU A 164 -0.29 8.04 1.10
N SER A 165 0.80 7.28 0.94
CA SER A 165 0.81 5.81 0.82
C SER A 165 0.28 5.08 2.07
N ALA A 166 0.47 5.64 3.26
CA ALA A 166 0.07 5.01 4.54
C ALA A 166 -1.35 5.42 5.01
N LEU A 167 -2.14 6.05 4.14
CA LEU A 167 -3.45 6.60 4.48
C LEU A 167 -4.58 5.78 3.84
N ASP A 168 -5.72 5.71 4.53
CA ASP A 168 -6.95 5.21 3.94
C ASP A 168 -7.43 6.10 2.78
N ALA A 169 -8.21 5.54 1.85
CA ALA A 169 -8.59 6.19 0.60
C ALA A 169 -9.23 7.58 0.78
N LEU A 170 -10.11 7.75 1.78
CA LEU A 170 -10.77 9.03 2.02
C LEU A 170 -9.80 10.08 2.62
N THR A 171 -8.99 9.68 3.60
CA THR A 171 -7.97 10.55 4.20
C THR A 171 -6.92 10.95 3.16
N ARG A 172 -6.55 10.02 2.28
CA ARG A 172 -5.63 10.24 1.15
C ARG A 172 -6.21 11.28 0.19
N ALA A 173 -7.45 11.11 -0.25
CA ALA A 173 -8.13 12.03 -1.15
C ALA A 173 -8.16 13.46 -0.56
N ASN A 174 -8.63 13.60 0.67
CA ASN A 174 -8.72 14.91 1.34
C ASN A 174 -7.34 15.59 1.49
N LEU A 175 -6.29 14.83 1.82
CA LEU A 175 -4.95 15.39 1.97
C LEU A 175 -4.32 15.76 0.62
N ALA A 176 -4.60 15.00 -0.44
CA ALA A 176 -4.18 15.35 -1.80
C ALA A 176 -4.79 16.67 -2.26
N ASP A 177 -6.10 16.85 -2.03
CA ASP A 177 -6.82 18.09 -2.36
C ASP A 177 -6.26 19.28 -1.54
N GLU A 178 -5.90 19.07 -0.27
CA GLU A 178 -5.25 20.10 0.56
C GLU A 178 -3.85 20.47 0.03
N ILE A 179 -3.06 19.48 -0.40
CA ILE A 179 -1.73 19.71 -1.02
C ILE A 179 -1.89 20.50 -2.33
N GLU A 180 -2.88 20.16 -3.17
CA GLU A 180 -3.18 20.89 -4.39
C GLU A 180 -3.56 22.34 -4.10
N GLN A 181 -4.47 22.58 -3.16
CA GLN A 181 -4.89 23.93 -2.76
C GLN A 181 -3.73 24.77 -2.23
N ILE A 182 -2.84 24.18 -1.40
CA ILE A 182 -1.64 24.85 -0.88
C ILE A 182 -0.70 25.22 -2.03
N TRP A 183 -0.51 24.30 -2.98
CA TRP A 183 0.31 24.54 -4.15
C TRP A 183 -0.28 25.63 -5.07
N GLU A 184 -1.58 25.62 -5.29
CA GLU A 184 -2.25 26.64 -6.12
C GLU A 184 -2.13 28.05 -5.55
N GLN A 185 -2.18 28.21 -4.23
CA GLN A 185 -2.06 29.50 -3.57
C GLN A 185 -0.66 30.12 -3.71
N ASP A 186 0.37 29.33 -3.51
CA ASP A 186 1.76 29.80 -3.45
C ASP A 186 2.56 29.52 -4.74
N LYS A 187 2.04 28.67 -5.66
CA LYS A 187 2.71 28.21 -6.90
C LYS A 187 4.16 27.77 -6.65
N LYS A 188 4.40 27.08 -5.52
CA LYS A 188 5.72 26.54 -5.19
C LYS A 188 6.07 25.40 -6.14
N THR A 189 7.36 25.18 -6.36
CA THR A 189 7.79 23.99 -7.09
C THR A 189 7.58 22.75 -6.22
N CYS A 190 6.91 21.73 -6.73
CA CYS A 190 6.70 20.47 -6.04
C CYS A 190 7.26 19.30 -6.84
N VAL A 191 7.93 18.38 -6.17
CA VAL A 191 8.29 17.07 -6.72
C VAL A 191 7.69 16.00 -5.82
N LEU A 192 6.76 15.23 -6.36
CA LEU A 192 6.09 14.14 -5.67
C LEU A 192 6.59 12.81 -6.18
N ILE A 193 6.93 11.92 -5.27
CA ILE A 193 7.08 10.50 -5.56
C ILE A 193 5.81 9.78 -5.13
N THR A 194 5.27 8.99 -6.04
CA THR A 194 4.16 8.09 -5.77
C THR A 194 4.27 6.81 -6.62
N ASN A 195 3.53 5.80 -6.24
CA ASN A 195 3.29 4.60 -7.03
C ASN A 195 1.82 4.52 -7.49
N ASP A 196 1.02 5.56 -7.23
CA ASP A 196 -0.39 5.64 -7.56
C ASP A 196 -0.60 6.51 -8.81
N VAL A 197 -1.13 5.89 -9.88
CA VAL A 197 -1.32 6.56 -11.19
C VAL A 197 -2.38 7.65 -11.10
N ASP A 198 -3.46 7.42 -10.35
CA ASP A 198 -4.55 8.39 -10.21
C ASP A 198 -4.09 9.61 -9.42
N GLU A 199 -3.32 9.40 -8.33
CA GLU A 199 -2.68 10.48 -7.58
C GLU A 199 -1.73 11.29 -8.47
N ALA A 200 -0.91 10.60 -9.28
CA ALA A 200 0.00 11.26 -10.20
C ALA A 200 -0.74 12.15 -11.20
N ILE A 201 -1.79 11.66 -11.85
CA ILE A 201 -2.56 12.44 -12.82
C ILE A 201 -3.31 13.60 -12.15
N MET A 202 -3.85 13.38 -10.96
CA MET A 202 -4.58 14.41 -10.20
C MET A 202 -3.71 15.60 -9.84
N LEU A 203 -2.45 15.38 -9.48
CA LEU A 203 -1.58 16.42 -8.92
C LEU A 203 -0.58 17.00 -9.93
N ALA A 204 -0.13 16.23 -10.93
CA ALA A 204 0.98 16.61 -11.79
C ALA A 204 0.62 17.64 -12.86
N ASP A 205 1.60 18.47 -13.22
CA ASP A 205 1.66 19.11 -14.54
C ASP A 205 2.39 18.21 -15.54
N ARG A 206 3.29 17.35 -15.02
CA ARG A 206 4.10 16.40 -15.76
C ARG A 206 4.42 15.18 -14.91
N ILE A 207 4.28 14.00 -15.49
CA ILE A 207 4.64 12.72 -14.87
C ILE A 207 5.85 12.16 -15.59
N ILE A 208 6.86 11.70 -14.87
CA ILE A 208 8.00 10.98 -15.42
C ILE A 208 8.07 9.60 -14.76
N ALA A 209 8.14 8.58 -15.58
CA ALA A 209 8.35 7.23 -15.09
C ALA A 209 9.82 7.02 -14.68
N LEU A 210 10.06 6.33 -13.57
CA LEU A 210 11.36 5.83 -13.15
C LEU A 210 11.36 4.30 -13.29
N ASN A 211 12.17 3.82 -14.22
CA ASN A 211 12.26 2.41 -14.56
C ASN A 211 12.88 1.57 -13.43
N PRO A 212 12.60 0.26 -13.37
CA PRO A 212 13.19 -0.62 -12.35
C PRO A 212 14.73 -0.71 -12.39
N ASP A 213 15.33 -0.45 -13.55
CA ASP A 213 16.79 -0.45 -13.74
C ASP A 213 17.49 0.82 -13.27
N GLY A 214 16.72 1.81 -12.76
CA GLY A 214 17.22 3.08 -12.24
C GLY A 214 17.46 4.15 -13.31
N THR A 215 16.85 4.03 -14.49
CA THR A 215 16.85 5.06 -15.55
C THR A 215 15.53 5.81 -15.59
N LEU A 216 15.51 7.04 -16.15
CA LEU A 216 14.26 7.72 -16.46
C LEU A 216 13.61 7.11 -17.71
N GLY A 217 12.32 6.90 -17.61
CA GLY A 217 11.48 6.42 -18.69
C GLY A 217 10.71 7.54 -19.38
N THR A 218 9.53 7.19 -19.88
CA THR A 218 8.66 8.12 -20.63
C THR A 218 8.15 9.26 -19.77
N GLU A 219 8.05 10.44 -20.38
CA GLU A 219 7.44 11.63 -19.83
C GLU A 219 6.01 11.76 -20.34
N PHE A 220 5.06 12.00 -19.43
CA PHE A 220 3.65 12.18 -19.74
C PHE A 220 3.21 13.60 -19.31
N PRO A 221 2.93 14.51 -20.24
CA PRO A 221 2.36 15.82 -19.92
C PRO A 221 0.90 15.67 -19.50
N VAL A 222 0.50 16.36 -18.43
CA VAL A 222 -0.87 16.36 -17.94
C VAL A 222 -1.55 17.65 -18.35
N SER A 223 -2.36 17.60 -19.42
CA SER A 223 -3.06 18.75 -20.00
C SER A 223 -4.43 19.03 -19.37
N ILE A 224 -4.82 18.29 -18.34
CA ILE A 224 -6.11 18.45 -17.65
C ILE A 224 -6.08 19.75 -16.84
N PRO A 225 -7.05 20.67 -17.06
CA PRO A 225 -7.08 21.93 -16.33
C PRO A 225 -7.36 21.75 -14.85
N ARG A 226 -6.90 22.72 -14.03
CA ARG A 226 -7.18 22.77 -12.58
C ARG A 226 -8.29 23.79 -12.28
N PRO A 227 -9.03 23.66 -11.17
CA PRO A 227 -8.97 22.56 -10.18
C PRO A 227 -9.51 21.24 -10.76
N ARG A 228 -8.94 20.12 -10.35
CA ARG A 228 -9.34 18.79 -10.77
C ARG A 228 -10.25 18.16 -9.71
N ASP A 229 -11.55 18.06 -10.03
CA ASP A 229 -12.51 17.39 -9.15
C ASP A 229 -12.51 15.87 -9.39
N ARG A 230 -12.28 15.08 -8.34
CA ARG A 230 -12.21 13.62 -8.42
C ARG A 230 -13.49 12.98 -8.94
N GLY A 231 -14.66 13.55 -8.61
CA GLY A 231 -15.94 13.04 -9.08
C GLY A 231 -16.12 13.22 -10.59
N GLU A 232 -15.63 14.35 -11.12
CA GLU A 232 -15.71 14.67 -12.56
C GLU A 232 -14.64 13.92 -13.37
N MET A 233 -13.43 13.73 -12.81
CA MET A 233 -12.31 13.06 -13.47
C MET A 233 -12.63 11.62 -13.89
N ASN A 234 -13.40 10.89 -13.14
CA ASN A 234 -13.83 9.54 -13.50
C ASN A 234 -14.65 9.49 -14.79
N HIS A 235 -15.22 10.62 -15.22
CA HIS A 235 -15.98 10.77 -16.46
C HIS A 235 -15.18 11.48 -17.58
N ASP A 236 -14.02 12.07 -17.26
CA ASP A 236 -13.17 12.77 -18.24
C ASP A 236 -12.40 11.80 -19.13
N GLU A 237 -12.58 11.92 -20.45
CA GLU A 237 -11.95 11.04 -21.44
C GLU A 237 -10.43 11.24 -21.52
N THR A 238 -9.92 12.45 -21.22
CA THR A 238 -8.48 12.72 -21.19
C THR A 238 -7.83 12.05 -20.00
N PHE A 239 -8.50 12.08 -18.85
CA PHE A 239 -8.06 11.37 -17.65
C PHE A 239 -8.00 9.86 -17.89
N LYS A 240 -9.06 9.26 -18.41
CA LYS A 240 -9.12 7.82 -18.71
C LYS A 240 -8.03 7.38 -19.67
N ARG A 241 -7.83 8.15 -20.75
CA ARG A 241 -6.80 7.88 -21.75
C ARG A 241 -5.41 7.95 -21.13
N LEU A 242 -5.10 9.03 -20.41
CA LEU A 242 -3.79 9.20 -19.76
C LEU A 242 -3.53 8.12 -18.71
N ARG A 243 -4.54 7.77 -17.91
CA ARG A 243 -4.49 6.66 -16.96
C ARG A 243 -4.13 5.35 -17.65
N ALA A 244 -4.79 5.04 -18.78
CA ALA A 244 -4.50 3.84 -19.55
C ALA A 244 -3.09 3.87 -20.15
N GLU A 245 -2.65 4.99 -20.72
CA GLU A 245 -1.30 5.13 -21.29
C GLU A 245 -0.21 4.93 -20.24
N VAL A 246 -0.33 5.59 -19.09
CA VAL A 246 0.64 5.48 -17.98
C VAL A 246 0.66 4.06 -17.42
N THR A 247 -0.52 3.47 -17.21
CA THR A 247 -0.65 2.11 -16.66
C THR A 247 -0.03 1.07 -17.62
N THR A 248 -0.35 1.17 -18.92
CA THR A 248 0.22 0.26 -19.94
C THR A 248 1.73 0.36 -19.98
N TYR A 249 2.27 1.59 -20.00
CA TYR A 249 3.73 1.80 -19.97
C TYR A 249 4.39 1.13 -18.76
N LEU A 250 3.81 1.32 -17.56
CA LEU A 250 4.36 0.70 -16.36
C LEU A 250 4.29 -0.83 -16.41
N MET A 251 3.22 -1.41 -16.95
CA MET A 251 3.10 -2.86 -17.13
C MET A 251 4.18 -3.39 -18.08
N ASP A 252 4.36 -2.77 -19.24
CA ASP A 252 5.34 -3.19 -20.24
C ASP A 252 6.76 -3.19 -19.66
N VAL A 253 7.15 -2.07 -19.02
CA VAL A 253 8.48 -1.93 -18.39
C VAL A 253 8.66 -2.92 -17.23
N GLY A 254 7.59 -3.20 -16.46
CA GLY A 254 7.62 -4.18 -15.37
C GLY A 254 7.84 -5.61 -15.87
N ILE A 255 7.25 -5.98 -17.01
CA ILE A 255 7.42 -7.29 -17.65
C ILE A 255 8.84 -7.41 -18.22
N GLU A 256 9.35 -6.39 -18.92
CA GLU A 256 10.71 -6.38 -19.48
C GLU A 256 11.77 -6.54 -18.38
N ALA A 257 11.65 -5.80 -17.27
CA ALA A 257 12.57 -5.89 -16.15
C ALA A 257 12.61 -7.30 -15.51
N LYS A 258 11.49 -8.02 -15.50
CA LYS A 258 11.42 -9.41 -15.01
C LYS A 258 12.09 -10.37 -15.98
N THR A 259 11.94 -10.12 -17.28
CA THR A 259 12.53 -10.99 -18.33
C THR A 259 14.06 -10.86 -18.35
N GLU A 260 14.63 -9.68 -18.10
CA GLU A 260 16.08 -9.49 -18.03
C GLU A 260 16.71 -10.02 -16.73
N GLY A 261 15.97 -9.98 -15.61
CA GLY A 261 16.44 -10.48 -14.30
C GLY A 261 16.37 -11.99 -14.12
N SER A 262 15.57 -12.68 -14.90
CA SER A 262 15.37 -14.12 -14.82
C SER A 262 15.83 -14.82 -16.08
N ARG A 263 17.09 -15.25 -16.08
CA ARG A 263 17.63 -16.10 -17.14
C ARG A 263 16.97 -17.49 -17.25
N ASN A 264 15.95 -17.80 -16.46
CA ASN A 264 15.18 -19.07 -16.51
C ASN A 264 13.83 -18.95 -15.75
N LEU A 265 12.99 -17.95 -16.02
CA LEU A 265 11.57 -18.12 -15.73
C LEU A 265 10.92 -18.72 -16.98
N PRO A 266 10.13 -19.79 -16.85
CA PRO A 266 9.30 -20.22 -17.96
C PRO A 266 8.38 -19.07 -18.36
N ASP A 267 8.25 -18.85 -19.66
CA ASP A 267 7.27 -17.94 -20.24
C ASP A 267 5.98 -18.01 -19.44
N VAL A 268 5.48 -16.85 -18.99
CA VAL A 268 4.11 -16.74 -18.53
C VAL A 268 3.25 -16.87 -19.78
N THR A 269 3.09 -18.10 -20.24
CA THR A 269 2.06 -18.46 -21.20
C THR A 269 0.74 -18.06 -20.56
N PRO A 270 -0.12 -17.29 -21.23
CA PRO A 270 -1.49 -17.05 -20.78
C PRO A 270 -2.09 -18.41 -20.45
N ILE A 271 -2.51 -18.61 -19.22
CA ILE A 271 -2.97 -19.92 -18.74
C ILE A 271 -4.36 -20.18 -19.34
N HIS A 272 -4.37 -20.53 -20.61
CA HIS A 272 -5.47 -21.19 -21.26
C HIS A 272 -5.04 -22.65 -21.46
N GLY A 273 -5.43 -23.52 -20.53
CA GLY A 273 -5.51 -24.94 -20.77
C GLY A 273 -4.33 -25.84 -20.39
N ILE A 274 -3.83 -25.76 -19.14
CA ILE A 274 -3.24 -26.92 -18.51
C ILE A 274 -3.99 -27.16 -17.19
N ALA A 275 -4.89 -28.12 -17.20
CA ALA A 275 -5.38 -28.73 -15.99
C ALA A 275 -4.20 -29.52 -15.38
N ALA A 276 -3.37 -28.85 -14.59
CA ALA A 276 -2.50 -29.56 -13.68
C ALA A 276 -3.42 -30.16 -12.62
N ASP A 277 -3.42 -31.46 -12.46
CA ASP A 277 -4.24 -32.16 -11.49
C ASP A 277 -4.01 -31.57 -10.10
N VAL A 278 -5.09 -31.21 -9.44
CA VAL A 278 -5.05 -30.74 -8.04
C VAL A 278 -4.51 -31.89 -7.20
N PRO A 279 -3.55 -31.66 -6.29
CA PRO A 279 -3.02 -32.74 -5.43
C PRO A 279 -4.13 -33.56 -4.79
N ALA A 280 -3.98 -34.89 -4.77
CA ALA A 280 -5.03 -35.81 -4.32
C ALA A 280 -5.56 -35.49 -2.91
N ALA A 281 -4.71 -34.97 -2.01
CA ALA A 281 -5.10 -34.53 -0.68
C ALA A 281 -6.05 -33.32 -0.71
N VAL A 282 -5.85 -32.40 -1.66
CA VAL A 282 -6.72 -31.22 -1.86
C VAL A 282 -8.02 -31.63 -2.53
N ALA A 283 -7.98 -32.51 -3.55
CA ALA A 283 -9.17 -33.05 -4.21
C ALA A 283 -10.10 -33.78 -3.23
N LYS A 284 -9.55 -34.60 -2.34
CA LYS A 284 -10.31 -35.28 -1.28
C LYS A 284 -10.93 -34.32 -0.25
N ALA A 285 -10.28 -33.19 0.04
CA ALA A 285 -10.83 -32.20 0.96
C ALA A 285 -12.00 -31.43 0.35
N GLN A 286 -12.11 -31.38 -0.99
CA GLN A 286 -13.18 -30.70 -1.73
C GLN A 286 -14.39 -31.59 -2.06
N GLU A 287 -14.26 -32.92 -1.97
CA GLU A 287 -15.38 -33.86 -2.16
C GLU A 287 -16.39 -33.79 -1.00
N GLY A 288 -17.53 -33.20 -1.22
CA GLY A 288 -18.65 -33.27 -0.26
C GLY A 288 -19.40 -31.96 0.00
N MET A 289 -19.28 -30.96 -0.84
CA MET A 289 -19.83 -29.64 -0.58
C MET A 289 -20.92 -29.22 -1.56
N ILE A 290 -22.19 -29.31 -1.15
CA ILE A 290 -23.33 -28.63 -1.80
C ILE A 290 -24.32 -28.26 -0.70
N GLU A 291 -24.51 -26.93 -0.38
CA GLU A 291 -25.75 -26.44 0.22
C GLU A 291 -25.88 -24.90 0.10
N GLU A 292 -27.16 -24.46 -0.08
CA GLU A 292 -27.58 -23.04 -0.04
C GLU A 292 -27.49 -22.52 1.41
N ARG A 293 -26.93 -21.30 1.61
CA ARG A 293 -26.68 -20.62 2.90
C ARG A 293 -25.46 -21.18 3.64
N PHE A 294 -24.30 -20.86 3.12
CA PHE A 294 -23.07 -21.42 3.64
C PHE A 294 -22.50 -20.63 4.83
N LEU A 295 -22.57 -19.29 4.81
CA LEU A 295 -22.13 -18.44 5.91
C LEU A 295 -23.27 -17.48 6.30
N ASP A 296 -23.64 -17.49 7.57
CA ASP A 296 -24.77 -16.70 8.10
C ASP A 296 -24.34 -15.91 9.34
N PHE A 297 -24.44 -14.59 9.26
CA PHE A 297 -24.29 -13.66 10.37
C PHE A 297 -25.69 -13.23 10.82
N SER A 298 -26.01 -13.49 12.08
CA SER A 298 -27.33 -13.20 12.64
C SER A 298 -27.21 -12.29 13.85
N GLN A 299 -27.72 -11.05 13.73
CA GLN A 299 -27.79 -10.05 14.78
C GLN A 299 -26.45 -9.87 15.51
N LEU A 300 -25.37 -9.77 14.73
CA LEU A 300 -24.02 -9.77 15.27
C LEU A 300 -23.69 -8.43 15.92
N HIS A 301 -23.23 -8.47 17.16
CA HIS A 301 -22.78 -7.30 17.90
C HIS A 301 -21.37 -7.52 18.46
N LYS A 302 -20.57 -6.45 18.44
CA LYS A 302 -19.30 -6.40 19.16
C LYS A 302 -19.20 -5.16 20.02
N ILE A 303 -19.05 -5.38 21.32
CA ILE A 303 -18.93 -4.32 22.32
C ILE A 303 -17.63 -4.53 23.09
N TYR A 304 -16.78 -3.53 23.10
CA TYR A 304 -15.53 -3.52 23.88
C TYR A 304 -15.70 -2.73 25.17
N PRO A 305 -15.26 -3.26 26.31
CA PRO A 305 -15.19 -2.49 27.54
C PRO A 305 -14.05 -1.48 27.43
N THR A 306 -14.34 -0.20 27.66
CA THR A 306 -13.33 0.85 27.72
C THR A 306 -13.39 1.62 29.06
N PRO A 307 -12.31 2.32 29.47
CA PRO A 307 -12.34 3.14 30.67
C PRO A 307 -13.41 4.25 30.67
N LYS A 308 -13.90 4.62 29.45
CA LYS A 308 -14.94 5.64 29.27
C LYS A 308 -16.35 5.06 29.13
N GLY A 309 -16.51 3.75 29.28
CA GLY A 309 -17.76 3.02 29.09
C GLY A 309 -17.67 2.01 27.92
N PRO A 310 -18.74 1.24 27.68
CA PRO A 310 -18.78 0.29 26.58
C PRO A 310 -18.74 0.98 25.22
N LEU A 311 -17.88 0.52 24.33
CA LEU A 311 -17.78 0.97 22.94
C LEU A 311 -18.38 -0.08 22.03
N THR A 312 -19.51 0.21 21.40
CA THR A 312 -20.09 -0.64 20.36
C THR A 312 -19.36 -0.37 19.03
N VAL A 313 -18.77 -1.39 18.46
CA VAL A 313 -18.02 -1.33 17.20
C VAL A 313 -18.82 -1.95 16.05
N VAL A 314 -19.60 -3.01 16.35
CA VAL A 314 -20.51 -3.63 15.39
C VAL A 314 -21.87 -3.73 16.06
N GLU A 315 -22.92 -3.30 15.35
CA GLU A 315 -24.30 -3.32 15.83
C GLU A 315 -25.22 -3.91 14.79
N ASP A 316 -25.99 -4.93 15.20
CA ASP A 316 -27.00 -5.66 14.40
C ASP A 316 -26.55 -6.02 12.96
N PHE A 317 -25.31 -6.50 12.82
CA PHE A 317 -24.82 -6.92 11.51
C PHE A 317 -25.45 -8.25 11.10
N ASN A 318 -26.13 -8.23 9.95
CA ASN A 318 -26.81 -9.38 9.38
C ASN A 318 -26.35 -9.60 7.93
N LEU A 319 -25.86 -10.80 7.60
CA LEU A 319 -25.38 -11.11 6.27
C LEU A 319 -25.49 -12.61 6.01
N LYS A 320 -25.92 -12.96 4.78
CA LYS A 320 -25.92 -14.34 4.29
C LYS A 320 -25.05 -14.41 3.05
N VAL A 321 -24.17 -15.40 3.00
CA VAL A 321 -23.24 -15.65 1.91
C VAL A 321 -23.45 -17.08 1.40
N ASN A 322 -23.54 -17.22 0.10
CA ASN A 322 -23.67 -18.52 -0.54
C ASN A 322 -22.31 -19.22 -0.63
N LYS A 323 -22.35 -20.52 -0.79
CA LYS A 323 -21.12 -21.28 -1.03
C LYS A 323 -20.48 -20.88 -2.34
N GLY A 324 -19.15 -20.73 -2.34
CA GLY A 324 -18.38 -20.32 -3.50
C GLY A 324 -18.53 -18.84 -3.86
N GLU A 325 -19.29 -18.04 -3.10
CA GLU A 325 -19.45 -16.60 -3.33
C GLU A 325 -18.23 -15.83 -2.81
N PHE A 326 -17.74 -14.89 -3.61
CA PHE A 326 -16.73 -13.91 -3.18
C PHE A 326 -17.42 -12.61 -2.82
N ILE A 327 -17.35 -12.19 -1.56
CA ILE A 327 -17.91 -10.91 -1.11
C ILE A 327 -16.82 -9.96 -0.66
N SER A 328 -17.03 -8.65 -0.91
CA SER A 328 -16.17 -7.59 -0.37
C SER A 328 -16.93 -6.72 0.62
N LEU A 329 -16.33 -6.49 1.80
CA LEU A 329 -16.78 -5.50 2.78
C LEU A 329 -15.99 -4.21 2.58
N ILE A 330 -16.68 -3.13 2.24
CA ILE A 330 -16.09 -1.78 2.10
C ILE A 330 -16.67 -0.82 3.13
N GLY A 331 -15.99 0.27 3.41
CA GLY A 331 -16.46 1.31 4.36
C GLY A 331 -15.30 2.07 4.98
N HIS A 332 -15.62 3.11 5.75
CA HIS A 332 -14.63 3.96 6.40
C HIS A 332 -13.73 3.19 7.38
N SER A 333 -12.53 3.74 7.62
CA SER A 333 -11.67 3.22 8.68
C SER A 333 -12.37 3.29 10.04
N GLY A 334 -12.31 2.19 10.80
CA GLY A 334 -12.93 2.12 12.13
C GLY A 334 -14.41 1.71 12.15
N CYS A 335 -15.09 1.51 11.01
CA CYS A 335 -16.51 1.05 11.00
C CYS A 335 -16.71 -0.42 11.37
N GLY A 336 -15.67 -1.18 11.72
CA GLY A 336 -15.78 -2.54 12.23
C GLY A 336 -15.54 -3.67 11.23
N LYS A 337 -15.10 -3.42 10.00
CA LYS A 337 -14.84 -4.44 8.96
C LYS A 337 -13.95 -5.59 9.42
N SER A 338 -12.72 -5.25 9.84
CA SER A 338 -11.76 -6.25 10.37
C SER A 338 -12.26 -6.92 11.64
N THR A 339 -13.14 -6.24 12.42
CA THR A 339 -13.80 -6.84 13.58
C THR A 339 -14.78 -7.92 13.16
N VAL A 340 -15.61 -7.68 12.14
CA VAL A 340 -16.52 -8.70 11.59
C VAL A 340 -15.73 -9.87 11.03
N LEU A 341 -14.68 -9.60 10.26
CA LEU A 341 -13.81 -10.61 9.68
C LEU A 341 -13.14 -11.48 10.77
N THR A 342 -12.58 -10.87 11.81
CA THR A 342 -11.90 -11.61 12.89
C THR A 342 -12.89 -12.40 13.76
N MET A 343 -14.15 -11.95 13.88
CA MET A 343 -15.21 -12.75 14.50
C MET A 343 -15.59 -13.95 13.61
N ALA A 344 -15.67 -13.77 12.28
CA ALA A 344 -15.88 -14.88 11.35
C ALA A 344 -14.74 -15.91 11.38
N ALA A 345 -13.50 -15.47 11.56
CA ALA A 345 -12.34 -16.33 11.77
C ALA A 345 -12.38 -17.11 13.11
N GLY A 346 -13.20 -16.66 14.06
CA GLY A 346 -13.21 -17.19 15.44
C GLY A 346 -12.02 -16.69 16.28
N LEU A 347 -11.34 -15.64 15.82
CA LEU A 347 -10.21 -15.02 16.54
C LEU A 347 -10.68 -13.97 17.56
N ASN A 348 -11.90 -13.48 17.40
CA ASN A 348 -12.49 -12.45 18.24
C ASN A 348 -13.84 -12.93 18.75
N SER A 349 -14.12 -12.77 20.05
CA SER A 349 -15.37 -13.18 20.67
C SER A 349 -16.57 -12.34 20.21
N ILE A 350 -17.71 -12.93 20.06
CA ILE A 350 -18.99 -12.29 19.75
C ILE A 350 -19.64 -11.79 21.04
N SER A 351 -20.16 -10.56 21.07
CA SER A 351 -20.85 -10.02 22.25
C SER A 351 -22.34 -10.40 22.28
N LYS A 352 -23.03 -10.38 21.11
CA LYS A 352 -24.41 -10.84 20.93
C LYS A 352 -24.57 -11.36 19.50
N GLY A 353 -25.59 -12.16 19.26
CA GLY A 353 -25.85 -12.79 17.97
C GLY A 353 -24.98 -14.02 17.74
N GLY A 354 -24.75 -14.36 16.48
CA GLY A 354 -23.95 -15.54 16.14
C GLY A 354 -23.53 -15.60 14.69
N ILE A 355 -22.52 -16.43 14.43
CA ILE A 355 -22.05 -16.75 13.08
C ILE A 355 -22.16 -18.25 12.90
N ARG A 356 -22.69 -18.66 11.74
CA ARG A 356 -22.73 -20.06 11.33
C ARG A 356 -21.99 -20.24 10.03
N LEU A 357 -21.15 -21.26 9.96
CA LEU A 357 -20.48 -21.71 8.75
C LEU A 357 -20.87 -23.16 8.51
N ASP A 358 -21.40 -23.45 7.31
CA ASP A 358 -21.78 -24.82 6.93
C ASP A 358 -22.69 -25.48 8.02
N GLY A 359 -23.71 -24.71 8.49
CA GLY A 359 -24.66 -25.12 9.53
C GLY A 359 -24.11 -25.18 10.97
N ARG A 360 -22.79 -24.99 11.20
CA ARG A 360 -22.13 -25.05 12.52
C ARG A 360 -21.86 -23.67 13.09
N HIS A 361 -22.00 -23.50 14.38
CA HIS A 361 -21.61 -22.26 15.06
C HIS A 361 -20.11 -22.06 15.06
N VAL A 362 -19.68 -20.82 14.83
CA VAL A 362 -18.29 -20.40 14.95
C VAL A 362 -18.01 -20.07 16.43
N GLU A 363 -17.30 -20.97 17.12
CA GLU A 363 -16.97 -20.80 18.56
C GLU A 363 -15.50 -20.38 18.81
N GLY A 364 -14.60 -20.66 17.87
CA GLY A 364 -13.16 -20.35 17.99
C GLY A 364 -12.45 -20.52 16.67
N ALA A 365 -11.13 -20.33 16.67
CA ALA A 365 -10.29 -20.49 15.48
C ALA A 365 -10.25 -21.94 15.01
N ASP A 366 -10.38 -22.16 13.70
CA ASP A 366 -10.38 -23.48 13.09
C ASP A 366 -9.72 -23.41 11.70
N PRO A 367 -8.92 -24.41 11.27
CA PRO A 367 -8.31 -24.46 9.94
C PRO A 367 -9.31 -24.39 8.76
N GLU A 368 -10.58 -24.74 8.97
CA GLU A 368 -11.62 -24.56 7.95
C GLU A 368 -11.85 -23.08 7.56
N ARG A 369 -11.28 -22.13 8.33
CA ARG A 369 -11.35 -20.68 8.11
C ARG A 369 -9.95 -20.10 8.06
N ALA A 370 -9.42 -19.98 6.86
CA ALA A 370 -8.10 -19.39 6.64
C ALA A 370 -8.16 -17.87 6.59
N VAL A 371 -7.14 -17.20 7.13
CA VAL A 371 -7.04 -15.74 7.16
C VAL A 371 -5.74 -15.29 6.50
N VAL A 372 -5.87 -14.36 5.56
CA VAL A 372 -4.76 -13.57 5.01
C VAL A 372 -4.86 -12.18 5.62
N PHE A 373 -3.88 -11.80 6.43
CA PHE A 373 -3.84 -10.51 7.10
C PHE A 373 -3.19 -9.44 6.23
N GLN A 374 -3.45 -8.19 6.51
CA GLN A 374 -2.80 -7.03 5.91
C GLN A 374 -1.26 -7.10 6.04
N SER A 375 -0.76 -7.48 7.22
CA SER A 375 0.62 -7.90 7.40
C SER A 375 0.70 -9.43 7.27
N PRO A 376 1.60 -9.98 6.43
CA PRO A 376 1.64 -11.41 6.12
C PRO A 376 1.84 -12.33 7.32
N ASN A 377 2.34 -11.81 8.45
CA ASN A 377 2.56 -12.53 9.70
C ASN A 377 3.30 -13.85 9.49
N LEU A 378 4.38 -13.80 8.73
CA LEU A 378 5.28 -14.93 8.53
C LEU A 378 6.25 -15.05 9.70
N PHE A 379 6.66 -16.27 10.00
CA PHE A 379 7.75 -16.52 10.91
C PHE A 379 9.07 -16.14 10.22
N PRO A 380 9.77 -15.10 10.68
CA PRO A 380 10.90 -14.53 9.94
C PRO A 380 12.13 -15.46 9.88
N TRP A 381 12.20 -16.43 10.78
CA TRP A 381 13.28 -17.44 10.84
C TRP A 381 13.00 -18.68 9.97
N LEU A 382 11.85 -18.77 9.28
CA LEU A 382 11.47 -19.86 8.42
C LEU A 382 11.53 -19.43 6.93
N THR A 383 11.69 -20.40 6.06
CA THR A 383 11.58 -20.24 4.60
C THR A 383 10.13 -20.11 4.17
N ALA A 384 9.86 -19.80 2.88
CA ALA A 384 8.50 -19.81 2.33
C ALA A 384 7.84 -21.19 2.49
N ARG A 385 8.56 -22.22 2.12
CA ARG A 385 8.15 -23.63 2.23
C ARG A 385 7.75 -23.97 3.65
N GLU A 386 8.60 -23.69 4.61
CA GLU A 386 8.36 -23.99 6.03
C GLU A 386 7.18 -23.19 6.62
N ASN A 387 7.00 -21.91 6.22
CA ASN A 387 5.86 -21.11 6.61
C ASN A 387 4.52 -21.69 6.14
N CYS A 388 4.49 -22.28 4.94
CA CYS A 388 3.30 -22.97 4.43
C CYS A 388 3.11 -24.35 5.10
N ALA A 389 4.19 -25.09 5.32
CA ALA A 389 4.15 -26.46 5.84
C ALA A 389 3.52 -26.55 7.24
N ILE A 390 3.71 -25.53 8.12
CA ILE A 390 3.12 -25.51 9.46
C ILE A 390 1.61 -25.78 9.44
N GLY A 391 0.89 -25.12 8.55
CA GLY A 391 -0.55 -25.29 8.41
C GLY A 391 -0.91 -26.64 7.79
N VAL A 392 -0.21 -27.00 6.72
CA VAL A 392 -0.41 -28.26 5.98
C VAL A 392 -0.22 -29.49 6.89
N ASP A 393 0.84 -29.48 7.71
CA ASP A 393 1.10 -30.56 8.67
C ASP A 393 -0.02 -30.74 9.71
N LYS A 394 -0.68 -29.65 10.06
CA LYS A 394 -1.81 -29.68 10.98
C LYS A 394 -3.09 -30.20 10.34
N VAL A 395 -3.36 -29.82 9.09
CA VAL A 395 -4.59 -30.15 8.37
C VAL A 395 -4.56 -31.54 7.79
N TYR A 396 -3.40 -32.01 7.32
CA TYR A 396 -3.23 -33.32 6.68
C TYR A 396 -2.37 -34.30 7.53
N PRO A 397 -2.75 -34.61 8.80
CA PRO A 397 -1.92 -35.43 9.68
C PRO A 397 -1.78 -36.88 9.21
N LYS A 398 -2.70 -37.36 8.35
CA LYS A 398 -2.69 -38.72 7.81
C LYS A 398 -1.98 -38.83 6.44
N ALA A 399 -1.69 -37.71 5.80
CA ALA A 399 -0.95 -37.69 4.55
C ALA A 399 0.54 -37.99 4.81
N SER A 400 1.19 -38.64 3.85
CA SER A 400 2.64 -38.83 3.87
C SER A 400 3.38 -37.49 3.81
N GLN A 401 4.65 -37.47 4.17
CA GLN A 401 5.48 -36.27 4.07
C GLN A 401 5.56 -35.79 2.61
N ALA A 402 5.67 -36.73 1.64
CA ALA A 402 5.74 -36.38 0.23
C ALA A 402 4.44 -35.71 -0.27
N GLU A 403 3.27 -36.23 0.08
CA GLU A 403 1.98 -35.61 -0.26
C GLU A 403 1.81 -34.21 0.35
N ARG A 404 2.23 -34.01 1.59
CA ARG A 404 2.21 -32.69 2.23
C ARG A 404 3.15 -31.69 1.56
N GLN A 405 4.33 -32.17 1.18
CA GLN A 405 5.30 -31.35 0.45
C GLN A 405 4.76 -30.98 -0.93
N GLU A 406 4.12 -31.89 -1.65
CA GLU A 406 3.47 -31.62 -2.93
C GLU A 406 2.39 -30.53 -2.82
N VAL A 407 1.56 -30.54 -1.78
CA VAL A 407 0.58 -29.47 -1.51
C VAL A 407 1.26 -28.11 -1.32
N VAL A 408 2.32 -28.06 -0.52
CA VAL A 408 3.06 -26.82 -0.27
C VAL A 408 3.69 -26.28 -1.55
N GLU A 409 4.38 -27.13 -2.31
CA GLU A 409 5.03 -26.76 -3.57
C GLU A 409 3.99 -26.28 -4.59
N TYR A 410 2.89 -27.01 -4.75
CA TYR A 410 1.80 -26.66 -5.66
C TYR A 410 1.31 -25.21 -5.43
N TYR A 411 1.01 -24.81 -4.19
CA TYR A 411 0.49 -23.48 -3.93
C TYR A 411 1.59 -22.41 -4.01
N LEU A 412 2.84 -22.71 -3.64
CA LEU A 412 3.95 -21.77 -3.80
C LEU A 412 4.28 -21.52 -5.28
N GLU A 413 4.21 -22.54 -6.13
CA GLU A 413 4.35 -22.37 -7.58
C GLU A 413 3.22 -21.49 -8.15
N ARG A 414 1.98 -21.75 -7.75
CA ARG A 414 0.81 -20.99 -8.20
C ARG A 414 0.85 -19.51 -7.84
N VAL A 415 1.43 -19.16 -6.72
CA VAL A 415 1.62 -17.74 -6.36
C VAL A 415 2.92 -17.15 -6.94
N GLY A 416 3.60 -17.86 -7.85
CA GLY A 416 4.81 -17.38 -8.53
C GLY A 416 6.04 -17.35 -7.65
N LEU A 417 6.20 -18.31 -6.73
CA LEU A 417 7.35 -18.42 -5.82
C LEU A 417 8.14 -19.72 -6.04
N ALA A 418 8.05 -20.34 -7.23
CA ALA A 418 8.77 -21.58 -7.55
C ALA A 418 10.28 -21.48 -7.23
N ASP A 419 10.92 -20.38 -7.64
CA ASP A 419 12.38 -20.17 -7.46
C ASP A 419 12.76 -19.60 -6.07
N ALA A 420 11.78 -19.34 -5.21
CA ALA A 420 11.98 -18.70 -3.92
C ALA A 420 11.43 -19.50 -2.72
N MET A 421 11.11 -20.78 -2.93
CA MET A 421 10.52 -21.64 -1.88
C MET A 421 11.41 -21.77 -0.64
N ASP A 422 12.71 -21.84 -0.84
CA ASP A 422 13.70 -22.02 0.23
C ASP A 422 14.32 -20.70 0.70
N LYS A 423 13.82 -19.55 0.21
CA LYS A 423 14.22 -18.22 0.68
C LYS A 423 13.66 -17.94 2.06
N GLY A 424 14.49 -17.42 2.97
CA GLY A 424 14.08 -17.00 4.32
C GLY A 424 13.08 -15.85 4.27
N ALA A 425 12.03 -15.90 5.10
CA ALA A 425 11.01 -14.87 5.13
C ALA A 425 11.56 -13.48 5.50
N ALA A 426 12.65 -13.40 6.28
CA ALA A 426 13.31 -12.14 6.61
C ALA A 426 13.83 -11.40 5.36
N ASP A 427 14.32 -12.16 4.37
CA ASP A 427 14.96 -11.64 3.15
C ASP A 427 13.99 -11.41 1.98
N MET A 428 12.70 -11.63 2.19
CA MET A 428 11.67 -11.46 1.18
C MET A 428 11.16 -10.01 1.11
N SER A 429 10.80 -9.56 -0.09
CA SER A 429 10.02 -8.33 -0.26
C SER A 429 8.61 -8.48 0.33
N ASN A 430 7.92 -7.36 0.57
CA ASN A 430 6.54 -7.39 1.08
C ASN A 430 5.59 -8.14 0.14
N GLY A 431 5.72 -7.95 -1.18
CA GLY A 431 4.95 -8.70 -2.18
C GLY A 431 5.19 -10.21 -2.10
N MET A 432 6.45 -10.66 -1.97
CA MET A 432 6.77 -12.08 -1.79
C MET A 432 6.17 -12.62 -0.49
N LYS A 433 6.29 -11.88 0.61
CA LYS A 433 5.69 -12.27 1.90
C LYS A 433 4.19 -12.44 1.79
N GLN A 434 3.52 -11.54 1.08
CA GLN A 434 2.07 -11.62 0.88
C GLN A 434 1.68 -12.83 0.01
N ARG A 435 2.46 -13.13 -1.05
CA ARG A 435 2.29 -14.36 -1.85
C ARG A 435 2.40 -15.63 -1.00
N VAL A 436 3.39 -15.69 -0.09
CA VAL A 436 3.49 -16.81 0.88
C VAL A 436 2.26 -16.87 1.80
N GLY A 437 1.75 -15.72 2.26
CA GLY A 437 0.53 -15.64 3.08
C GLY A 437 -0.70 -16.20 2.36
N ILE A 438 -0.85 -15.88 1.08
CA ILE A 438 -1.94 -16.41 0.23
C ILE A 438 -1.75 -17.92 0.01
N ALA A 439 -0.55 -18.37 -0.39
CA ALA A 439 -0.27 -19.80 -0.58
C ALA A 439 -0.56 -20.60 0.70
N ARG A 440 -0.13 -20.09 1.85
CA ARG A 440 -0.38 -20.70 3.17
C ARG A 440 -1.87 -20.85 3.46
N ALA A 441 -2.68 -19.83 3.11
CA ALA A 441 -4.12 -19.87 3.36
C ALA A 441 -4.83 -20.89 2.46
N PHE A 442 -4.52 -20.93 1.17
CA PHE A 442 -5.12 -21.88 0.25
C PHE A 442 -4.65 -23.34 0.48
N ALA A 443 -3.41 -23.53 0.90
CA ALA A 443 -2.85 -24.85 1.19
C ALA A 443 -3.58 -25.60 2.32
N LEU A 444 -4.37 -24.89 3.13
CA LEU A 444 -5.25 -25.50 4.15
C LEU A 444 -6.53 -26.08 3.57
N SER A 445 -6.84 -25.85 2.30
CA SER A 445 -8.15 -26.14 1.69
C SER A 445 -9.33 -25.68 2.57
N PRO A 446 -9.39 -24.39 2.90
CA PRO A 446 -10.39 -23.90 3.84
C PRO A 446 -11.79 -23.91 3.21
N LYS A 447 -12.82 -23.96 4.04
CA LYS A 447 -14.21 -23.71 3.63
C LYS A 447 -14.50 -22.21 3.44
N LEU A 448 -13.80 -21.36 4.20
CA LEU A 448 -13.95 -19.92 4.18
C LEU A 448 -12.57 -19.25 4.14
N LEU A 449 -12.34 -18.43 3.12
CA LEU A 449 -11.16 -17.60 2.98
C LEU A 449 -11.48 -16.18 3.42
N LEU A 450 -10.74 -15.67 4.37
CA LEU A 450 -10.89 -14.34 4.95
C LEU A 450 -9.68 -13.49 4.61
N LEU A 451 -9.89 -12.35 3.97
CA LEU A 451 -8.85 -11.47 3.45
C LEU A 451 -9.00 -10.10 4.12
N ASP A 452 -8.08 -9.73 5.00
CA ASP A 452 -8.10 -8.43 5.70
C ASP A 452 -7.11 -7.47 5.05
N GLU A 453 -7.59 -6.61 4.16
CA GLU A 453 -6.80 -5.66 3.37
C GLU A 453 -5.54 -6.29 2.74
N PRO A 454 -5.67 -7.41 2.00
CA PRO A 454 -4.54 -8.26 1.63
C PRO A 454 -3.53 -7.57 0.70
N PHE A 455 -3.90 -6.45 0.08
CA PHE A 455 -3.07 -5.71 -0.88
C PHE A 455 -2.72 -4.30 -0.42
N GLY A 456 -3.18 -3.88 0.77
CA GLY A 456 -3.10 -2.49 1.24
C GLY A 456 -1.67 -1.95 1.44
N MET A 457 -0.66 -2.82 1.60
CA MET A 457 0.74 -2.44 1.81
C MET A 457 1.62 -2.61 0.56
N LEU A 458 1.00 -2.84 -0.61
CA LEU A 458 1.69 -3.11 -1.85
C LEU A 458 1.62 -1.92 -2.80
N ASP A 459 2.65 -1.75 -3.61
CA ASP A 459 2.60 -0.84 -4.74
C ASP A 459 1.58 -1.31 -5.80
N SER A 460 1.13 -0.39 -6.64
CA SER A 460 0.01 -0.63 -7.55
C SER A 460 0.22 -1.83 -8.48
N LEU A 461 1.44 -2.03 -8.99
CA LEU A 461 1.73 -3.14 -9.90
C LEU A 461 1.80 -4.48 -9.17
N THR A 462 2.51 -4.54 -8.04
CA THR A 462 2.55 -5.75 -7.21
C THR A 462 1.13 -6.11 -6.72
N ARG A 463 0.30 -5.11 -6.45
CA ARG A 463 -1.12 -5.30 -6.10
C ARG A 463 -1.89 -5.96 -7.24
N TRP A 464 -1.79 -5.43 -8.44
CA TRP A 464 -2.45 -6.00 -9.63
C TRP A 464 -2.06 -7.45 -9.88
N GLU A 465 -0.76 -7.74 -9.90
CA GLU A 465 -0.27 -9.11 -10.07
C GLU A 465 -0.81 -10.05 -9.01
N LEU A 466 -0.88 -9.59 -7.78
CA LEU A 466 -1.34 -10.42 -6.68
C LEU A 466 -2.85 -10.63 -6.70
N GLN A 467 -3.61 -9.65 -7.19
CA GLN A 467 -5.04 -9.78 -7.44
C GLN A 467 -5.32 -10.82 -8.52
N GLU A 468 -4.57 -10.79 -9.63
CA GLU A 468 -4.68 -11.82 -10.69
C GLU A 468 -4.36 -13.21 -10.15
N VAL A 469 -3.27 -13.35 -9.41
CA VAL A 469 -2.87 -14.61 -8.77
C VAL A 469 -3.95 -15.10 -7.81
N LEU A 470 -4.50 -14.22 -6.97
CA LEU A 470 -5.58 -14.57 -6.05
C LEU A 470 -6.80 -15.10 -6.82
N MET A 471 -7.23 -14.39 -7.86
CA MET A 471 -8.38 -14.77 -8.67
C MET A 471 -8.16 -16.05 -9.44
N GLU A 472 -6.94 -16.29 -9.95
CA GLU A 472 -6.59 -17.56 -10.60
C GLU A 472 -6.74 -18.73 -9.60
N VAL A 473 -6.15 -18.62 -8.41
CA VAL A 473 -6.22 -19.69 -7.41
C VAL A 473 -7.67 -19.86 -6.92
N TRP A 474 -8.38 -18.75 -6.69
CA TRP A 474 -9.78 -18.78 -6.26
C TRP A 474 -10.70 -19.40 -7.30
N SER A 475 -10.56 -19.07 -8.60
CA SER A 475 -11.40 -19.62 -9.67
C SER A 475 -11.31 -21.14 -9.79
N ARG A 476 -10.18 -21.73 -9.38
CA ARG A 476 -9.97 -23.18 -9.36
C ARG A 476 -10.54 -23.87 -8.11
N THR A 477 -10.45 -23.17 -6.98
CA THR A 477 -10.87 -23.72 -5.68
C THR A 477 -12.34 -23.47 -5.37
N GLN A 478 -12.92 -22.37 -5.89
CA GLN A 478 -14.28 -21.91 -5.64
C GLN A 478 -14.62 -21.85 -4.14
N VAL A 479 -13.61 -21.54 -3.32
CA VAL A 479 -13.78 -21.37 -1.88
C VAL A 479 -14.63 -20.13 -1.60
N THR A 480 -15.54 -20.21 -0.62
CA THR A 480 -16.28 -19.01 -0.17
C THR A 480 -15.29 -18.00 0.37
N ALA A 481 -15.33 -16.75 -0.11
CA ALA A 481 -14.36 -15.73 0.26
C ALA A 481 -15.02 -14.47 0.77
N MET A 482 -14.40 -13.85 1.79
CA MET A 482 -14.77 -12.53 2.30
C MET A 482 -13.51 -11.66 2.34
N CYS A 483 -13.51 -10.57 1.58
CA CYS A 483 -12.44 -9.59 1.53
C CYS A 483 -12.87 -8.30 2.23
N VAL A 484 -12.03 -7.79 3.10
CA VAL A 484 -12.14 -6.43 3.65
C VAL A 484 -11.18 -5.55 2.88
N THR A 485 -11.69 -4.49 2.27
CA THR A 485 -10.86 -3.51 1.58
C THR A 485 -11.44 -2.10 1.75
N HIS A 486 -10.61 -1.10 1.56
CA HIS A 486 -11.02 0.29 1.44
C HIS A 486 -10.94 0.79 -0.02
N ASP A 487 -10.49 -0.06 -0.92
CA ASP A 487 -10.35 0.22 -2.36
C ASP A 487 -11.58 -0.30 -3.10
N VAL A 488 -12.28 0.63 -3.76
CA VAL A 488 -13.54 0.32 -4.48
C VAL A 488 -13.25 -0.45 -5.76
N ASP A 489 -12.18 -0.11 -6.47
CA ASP A 489 -11.79 -0.78 -7.71
C ASP A 489 -11.42 -2.24 -7.43
N GLU A 490 -10.69 -2.49 -6.32
CA GLU A 490 -10.40 -3.83 -5.83
C GLU A 490 -11.67 -4.62 -5.51
N ALA A 491 -12.61 -4.00 -4.81
CA ALA A 491 -13.87 -4.66 -4.47
C ALA A 491 -14.69 -5.03 -5.72
N ILE A 492 -14.72 -4.17 -6.73
CA ILE A 492 -15.41 -4.42 -8.00
C ILE A 492 -14.73 -5.53 -8.81
N LEU A 493 -13.39 -5.54 -8.81
CA LEU A 493 -12.61 -6.51 -9.57
C LEU A 493 -12.77 -7.94 -9.01
N LEU A 494 -12.82 -8.07 -7.68
CA LEU A 494 -12.73 -9.38 -7.02
C LEU A 494 -14.08 -9.98 -6.65
N ALA A 495 -15.10 -9.17 -6.36
CA ALA A 495 -16.28 -9.65 -5.67
C ALA A 495 -17.50 -9.86 -6.57
N ASP A 496 -18.25 -10.93 -6.30
CA ASP A 496 -19.60 -11.14 -6.84
C ASP A 496 -20.61 -10.17 -6.19
N ARG A 497 -20.34 -9.76 -4.94
CA ARG A 497 -21.21 -8.84 -4.18
C ARG A 497 -20.41 -7.97 -3.23
N ILE A 498 -20.73 -6.69 -3.23
CA ILE A 498 -20.10 -5.67 -2.37
C ILE A 498 -21.08 -5.26 -1.28
N ILE A 499 -20.63 -5.23 -0.04
CA ILE A 499 -21.38 -4.82 1.14
C ILE A 499 -20.72 -3.59 1.74
N MET A 500 -21.49 -2.49 1.84
CA MET A 500 -21.00 -1.26 2.44
C MET A 500 -21.33 -1.26 3.93
N MET A 501 -20.30 -1.12 4.77
CA MET A 501 -20.45 -0.91 6.21
C MET A 501 -20.39 0.59 6.51
N THR A 502 -21.38 1.09 7.22
CA THR A 502 -21.45 2.47 7.71
C THR A 502 -21.19 2.52 9.22
N ASN A 503 -20.76 3.66 9.72
CA ASN A 503 -20.81 3.93 11.16
C ASN A 503 -22.28 4.01 11.57
N GLY A 504 -22.72 3.14 12.47
CA GLY A 504 -24.07 3.15 13.02
C GLY A 504 -24.37 4.40 13.84
#